data_d74ec53085126d4c0041e3887862a267
#
_entry.id   d74ec53085126d4c0041e3887862a267
#
_cell.length_a   1.000
_cell.length_b   1.000
_cell.length_c   1.000
_cell.angle_alpha   90.00
_cell.angle_beta   90.00
_cell.angle_gamma   90.00
#
_symmetry.space_group_name_H-M   'P 1'
#
loop_
_entity.id
_entity.type
_entity.pdbx_description
1 polymer ?
#
loop_
_entity_poly.entity_id
_entity_poly.type
_entity_poly.pdbx_seq_one_letter_code
_entity_poly.pdbx_strand_id
1 'polypeptide(L)'
;MGANFKFGFKRSGDINTIKNTIKDTDIKLKITPILEDKVGRISSSRIRDLLEKSDLKNAFKILNRPYSFNGKVVKGKGIGKSIGWPTANLEIDGRKFLPGEGVYASWATIENSNQKIESVMNLGSPPTINPLLPSAVEVHLINKDIDLYGLNLSVEPVEKLRSQIKFKNIDQLSNQIKKDRDNALKIFKLYKK
;
A
#
# COMPACT_ATOMS: atom_id res chain seq x y z
N MET A 1 -26.83 -1.47 -1.46
CA MET A 1 -26.17 -2.54 -0.66
C MET A 1 -25.81 -3.72 -1.54
N GLY A 2 -24.86 -4.58 -1.12
CA GLY A 2 -24.50 -5.77 -1.88
C GLY A 2 -25.55 -6.89 -1.78
N ALA A 3 -25.65 -7.72 -2.83
CA ALA A 3 -26.65 -8.82 -2.91
C ALA A 3 -26.60 -9.85 -1.76
N ASN A 4 -25.48 -9.94 -1.05
CA ASN A 4 -25.27 -10.83 0.10
C ASN A 4 -25.27 -10.11 1.45
N PHE A 5 -25.82 -8.90 1.52
CA PHE A 5 -25.87 -8.12 2.75
C PHE A 5 -26.73 -8.84 3.81
N LYS A 6 -26.16 -8.95 5.01
CA LYS A 6 -26.81 -9.49 6.19
C LYS A 6 -26.58 -8.57 7.39
N PHE A 7 -27.56 -8.38 8.25
CA PHE A 7 -27.50 -7.48 9.40
C PHE A 7 -28.28 -8.03 10.61
N GLY A 8 -28.21 -7.33 11.73
CA GLY A 8 -28.94 -7.67 12.96
C GLY A 8 -28.34 -8.85 13.75
N PHE A 9 -29.02 -9.22 14.82
CA PHE A 9 -28.58 -10.30 15.70
C PHE A 9 -28.43 -11.62 14.94
N LYS A 10 -27.28 -12.27 15.08
CA LYS A 10 -26.91 -13.51 14.36
C LYS A 10 -27.07 -13.40 12.83
N ARG A 11 -27.00 -12.19 12.25
CA ARG A 11 -27.17 -11.94 10.81
C ARG A 11 -28.53 -12.38 10.26
N SER A 12 -29.58 -12.31 11.07
CA SER A 12 -30.94 -12.77 10.73
C SER A 12 -31.61 -11.88 9.68
N GLY A 13 -31.25 -10.61 9.62
CA GLY A 13 -31.77 -9.68 8.62
C GLY A 13 -31.08 -9.81 7.27
N ASP A 14 -31.82 -9.67 6.18
CA ASP A 14 -31.34 -9.69 4.80
C ASP A 14 -32.02 -8.66 3.91
N ILE A 15 -31.78 -8.73 2.61
CA ILE A 15 -32.38 -7.85 1.62
C ILE A 15 -33.91 -7.92 1.64
N ASN A 16 -34.51 -9.08 1.85
CA ASN A 16 -35.96 -9.23 1.89
C ASN A 16 -36.55 -8.55 3.13
N THR A 17 -35.89 -8.69 4.28
CA THR A 17 -36.24 -7.95 5.50
C THR A 17 -36.26 -6.44 5.22
N ILE A 18 -35.22 -5.90 4.57
CA ILE A 18 -35.19 -4.46 4.23
C ILE A 18 -36.30 -4.08 3.26
N LYS A 19 -36.50 -4.87 2.18
CA LYS A 19 -37.58 -4.61 1.21
C LYS A 19 -38.95 -4.49 1.89
N ASN A 20 -39.21 -5.42 2.82
CA ASN A 20 -40.47 -5.42 3.55
C ASN A 20 -40.59 -4.20 4.47
N THR A 21 -39.48 -3.82 5.15
CA THR A 21 -39.50 -2.67 6.08
C THR A 21 -39.70 -1.34 5.36
N ILE A 22 -39.19 -1.18 4.14
CA ILE A 22 -39.26 0.08 3.39
C ILE A 22 -40.43 0.14 2.40
N LYS A 23 -41.29 -0.87 2.36
CA LYS A 23 -42.35 -1.02 1.35
C LYS A 23 -43.29 0.21 1.25
N ASP A 24 -43.58 0.79 2.40
CA ASP A 24 -44.53 1.94 2.50
C ASP A 24 -43.77 3.27 2.76
N THR A 25 -42.55 3.38 2.26
CA THR A 25 -41.68 4.56 2.39
C THR A 25 -41.13 5.00 1.03
N ASP A 26 -40.66 6.24 0.94
CA ASP A 26 -39.99 6.76 -0.27
C ASP A 26 -38.53 6.29 -0.43
N ILE A 27 -38.05 5.36 0.41
CA ILE A 27 -36.69 4.86 0.40
C ILE A 27 -36.48 3.92 -0.78
N LYS A 28 -35.50 4.25 -1.64
CA LYS A 28 -35.13 3.43 -2.79
C LYS A 28 -34.00 2.47 -2.45
N LEU A 29 -34.23 1.16 -2.62
CA LEU A 29 -33.25 0.12 -2.40
C LEU A 29 -32.53 -0.21 -3.72
N LYS A 30 -31.21 0.11 -3.80
CA LYS A 30 -30.35 -0.33 -4.89
C LYS A 30 -29.52 -1.54 -4.43
N ILE A 31 -29.74 -2.69 -5.08
CA ILE A 31 -28.97 -3.91 -4.83
C ILE A 31 -27.84 -3.98 -5.86
N THR A 32 -26.59 -4.08 -5.37
CA THR A 32 -25.41 -4.22 -6.22
C THR A 32 -25.05 -5.70 -6.31
N PRO A 33 -24.87 -6.25 -7.53
CA PRO A 33 -24.45 -7.64 -7.69
C PRO A 33 -23.07 -7.88 -7.10
N ILE A 34 -22.80 -9.12 -6.74
CA ILE A 34 -21.46 -9.55 -6.33
C ILE A 34 -20.59 -9.62 -7.58
N LEU A 35 -19.43 -8.99 -7.53
CA LEU A 35 -18.46 -9.08 -8.59
C LEU A 35 -17.63 -10.36 -8.45
N GLU A 36 -17.47 -11.07 -9.53
CA GLU A 36 -16.69 -12.31 -9.61
C GLU A 36 -15.76 -12.27 -10.83
N ASP A 37 -14.65 -12.97 -10.75
CA ASP A 37 -13.76 -13.26 -11.86
C ASP A 37 -13.57 -14.78 -12.01
N LYS A 38 -12.68 -15.23 -12.89
CA LYS A 38 -12.42 -16.67 -13.14
C LYS A 38 -11.96 -17.44 -11.89
N VAL A 39 -11.48 -16.76 -10.86
CA VAL A 39 -10.99 -17.35 -9.59
C VAL A 39 -12.09 -17.38 -8.53
N GLY A 40 -13.14 -16.61 -8.72
CA GLY A 40 -14.28 -16.51 -7.81
C GLY A 40 -14.56 -15.07 -7.37
N ARG A 41 -15.25 -14.94 -6.22
CA ARG A 41 -15.73 -13.66 -5.73
C ARG A 41 -14.61 -12.65 -5.47
N ILE A 42 -14.78 -11.43 -5.95
CA ILE A 42 -13.94 -10.28 -5.63
C ILE A 42 -14.33 -9.77 -4.24
N SER A 43 -13.39 -9.76 -3.31
CA SER A 43 -13.62 -9.35 -1.92
C SER A 43 -12.39 -8.66 -1.31
N SER A 44 -12.62 -7.86 -0.26
CA SER A 44 -11.53 -7.22 0.48
C SER A 44 -10.56 -8.23 1.10
N SER A 45 -11.03 -9.40 1.55
CA SER A 45 -10.16 -10.45 2.07
C SER A 45 -9.21 -10.95 1.00
N ARG A 46 -9.72 -11.26 -0.19
CA ARG A 46 -8.88 -11.72 -1.32
C ARG A 46 -7.84 -10.66 -1.74
N ILE A 47 -8.21 -9.37 -1.71
CA ILE A 47 -7.26 -8.29 -1.99
C ILE A 47 -6.18 -8.23 -0.91
N ARG A 48 -6.52 -8.37 0.37
CA ARG A 48 -5.55 -8.40 1.47
C ARG A 48 -4.58 -9.56 1.34
N ASP A 49 -5.07 -10.76 1.01
CA ASP A 49 -4.24 -11.95 0.80
C ASP A 49 -3.21 -11.74 -0.34
N LEU A 50 -3.62 -11.07 -1.43
CA LEU A 50 -2.71 -10.73 -2.53
C LEU A 50 -1.66 -9.70 -2.09
N LEU A 51 -2.07 -8.66 -1.35
CA LEU A 51 -1.15 -7.65 -0.83
C LEU A 51 -0.14 -8.26 0.14
N GLU A 52 -0.58 -9.12 1.06
CA GLU A 52 0.30 -9.82 2.01
C GLU A 52 1.34 -10.67 1.30
N LYS A 53 0.95 -11.34 0.22
CA LYS A 53 1.86 -12.10 -0.67
C LYS A 53 2.68 -11.22 -1.60
N SER A 54 2.52 -9.90 -1.54
CA SER A 54 3.16 -8.93 -2.44
C SER A 54 2.79 -9.14 -3.92
N ASP A 55 1.65 -9.77 -4.20
CA ASP A 55 1.13 -9.97 -5.56
C ASP A 55 0.35 -8.73 -6.04
N LEU A 56 1.10 -7.66 -6.26
CA LEU A 56 0.55 -6.35 -6.63
C LEU A 56 -0.12 -6.39 -8.00
N LYS A 57 0.36 -7.24 -8.92
CA LYS A 57 -0.19 -7.38 -10.27
C LYS A 57 -1.62 -7.92 -10.24
N ASN A 58 -1.88 -8.96 -9.48
CA ASN A 58 -3.23 -9.51 -9.34
C ASN A 58 -4.12 -8.65 -8.46
N ALA A 59 -3.56 -7.99 -7.43
CA ALA A 59 -4.29 -6.98 -6.66
C ALA A 59 -4.76 -5.82 -7.56
N PHE A 60 -3.90 -5.31 -8.46
CA PHE A 60 -4.26 -4.30 -9.46
C PHE A 60 -5.43 -4.75 -10.35
N LYS A 61 -5.38 -5.98 -10.89
CA LYS A 61 -6.45 -6.51 -11.76
C LYS A 61 -7.81 -6.51 -11.05
N ILE A 62 -7.83 -6.93 -9.77
CA ILE A 62 -9.06 -6.99 -8.99
C ILE A 62 -9.56 -5.59 -8.60
N LEU A 63 -8.65 -4.70 -8.21
CA LEU A 63 -8.99 -3.33 -7.82
C LEU A 63 -9.33 -2.44 -9.01
N ASN A 64 -8.92 -2.83 -10.22
CA ASN A 64 -8.92 -2.02 -11.44
C ASN A 64 -8.21 -0.66 -11.27
N ARG A 65 -7.28 -0.58 -10.33
CA ARG A 65 -6.41 0.56 -10.04
C ARG A 65 -5.21 0.11 -9.24
N PRO A 66 -4.09 0.85 -9.25
CA PRO A 66 -2.99 0.58 -8.36
C PRO A 66 -3.42 0.64 -6.89
N TYR A 67 -2.82 -0.21 -6.07
CA TYR A 67 -2.94 -0.08 -4.63
C TYR A 67 -2.07 1.07 -4.15
N SER A 68 -2.59 1.94 -3.30
CA SER A 68 -1.85 3.06 -2.74
C SER A 68 -2.24 3.31 -1.28
N PHE A 69 -1.35 3.94 -0.56
CA PHE A 69 -1.57 4.40 0.80
C PHE A 69 -0.85 5.72 1.04
N ASN A 70 -1.32 6.47 2.02
CA ASN A 70 -0.78 7.77 2.37
C ASN A 70 -0.16 7.70 3.77
N GLY A 71 0.88 8.50 3.98
CA GLY A 71 1.49 8.70 5.27
C GLY A 71 2.06 10.10 5.39
N LYS A 72 2.11 10.60 6.62
CA LYS A 72 2.80 11.84 6.95
C LYS A 72 4.28 11.57 7.11
N VAL A 73 5.13 12.40 6.52
CA VAL A 73 6.57 12.28 6.67
C VAL A 73 6.99 12.76 8.06
N VAL A 74 7.59 11.87 8.82
CA VAL A 74 8.04 12.12 10.20
C VAL A 74 9.56 12.00 10.30
N LYS A 75 10.12 12.48 11.42
CA LYS A 75 11.55 12.40 11.70
C LYS A 75 11.96 10.94 11.90
N GLY A 76 12.89 10.45 11.08
CA GLY A 76 13.53 9.16 11.21
C GLY A 76 14.91 9.23 11.86
N LYS A 77 15.63 8.12 11.91
CA LYS A 77 17.00 8.03 12.44
C LYS A 77 18.05 8.73 11.58
N GLY A 78 17.74 9.11 10.34
CA GLY A 78 18.63 9.83 9.45
C GLY A 78 19.80 9.02 8.87
N ILE A 79 19.83 7.70 9.06
CA ILE A 79 20.93 6.83 8.60
C ILE A 79 21.06 6.91 7.06
N GLY A 80 19.96 6.85 6.33
CA GLY A 80 19.98 6.98 4.87
C GLY A 80 20.65 8.28 4.41
N LYS A 81 20.29 9.41 5.03
CA LYS A 81 20.86 10.72 4.71
C LYS A 81 22.38 10.76 4.92
N SER A 82 22.90 10.18 6.02
CA SER A 82 24.33 10.17 6.32
C SER A 82 25.19 9.37 5.34
N ILE A 83 24.57 8.46 4.58
CA ILE A 83 25.25 7.63 3.56
C ILE A 83 24.86 8.00 2.12
N GLY A 84 24.27 9.18 1.91
CA GLY A 84 23.91 9.68 0.58
C GLY A 84 22.61 9.13 -0.01
N TRP A 85 21.80 8.43 0.79
CA TRP A 85 20.50 7.85 0.40
C TRP A 85 19.39 8.38 1.29
N PRO A 86 18.98 9.66 1.17
CA PRO A 86 17.94 10.24 2.01
C PRO A 86 16.62 9.47 1.85
N THR A 87 15.99 9.13 2.99
CA THR A 87 14.70 8.44 3.05
C THR A 87 13.70 9.24 3.86
N ALA A 88 12.46 9.29 3.39
CA ALA A 88 11.30 9.79 4.12
C ALA A 88 10.70 8.64 4.96
N ASN A 89 10.59 8.82 6.27
CA ASN A 89 9.89 7.89 7.16
C ASN A 89 8.42 8.27 7.19
N LEU A 90 7.53 7.33 6.93
CA LEU A 90 6.10 7.58 6.87
C LEU A 90 5.38 7.04 8.10
N GLU A 91 4.63 7.91 8.77
CA GLU A 91 3.63 7.52 9.73
C GLU A 91 2.34 7.15 8.99
N ILE A 92 1.94 5.88 9.10
CA ILE A 92 0.78 5.32 8.42
C ILE A 92 -0.35 5.07 9.42
N ASP A 93 -1.59 5.37 9.04
CA ASP A 93 -2.77 5.00 9.82
C ASP A 93 -2.79 3.47 10.04
N GLY A 94 -2.80 3.02 11.29
CA GLY A 94 -2.75 1.60 11.66
C GLY A 94 -3.93 0.76 11.14
N ARG A 95 -4.99 1.39 10.64
CA ARG A 95 -6.12 0.72 9.97
C ARG A 95 -5.82 0.40 8.49
N LYS A 96 -4.74 0.96 7.95
CA LYS A 96 -4.36 0.73 6.55
C LYS A 96 -3.65 -0.60 6.41
N PHE A 97 -4.14 -1.45 5.53
CA PHE A 97 -3.49 -2.70 5.20
C PHE A 97 -2.29 -2.43 4.29
N LEU A 98 -1.09 -2.85 4.71
CA LEU A 98 0.13 -2.69 3.92
C LEU A 98 0.47 -3.99 3.18
N PRO A 99 1.23 -3.94 2.06
CA PRO A 99 1.77 -5.13 1.43
C PRO A 99 2.69 -5.92 2.37
N GLY A 100 3.08 -7.13 1.96
CA GLY A 100 4.07 -7.93 2.68
C GLY A 100 5.41 -7.20 2.79
N GLU A 101 6.19 -7.52 3.83
CA GLU A 101 7.51 -6.94 4.05
C GLU A 101 8.45 -7.10 2.87
N GLY A 102 9.30 -6.10 2.64
CA GLY A 102 10.29 -6.12 1.57
C GLY A 102 10.66 -4.74 1.06
N VAL A 103 11.44 -4.74 0.00
CA VAL A 103 11.81 -3.52 -0.74
C VAL A 103 11.09 -3.55 -2.08
N TYR A 104 10.55 -2.40 -2.47
CA TYR A 104 9.67 -2.26 -3.64
C TYR A 104 10.11 -1.12 -4.54
N ALA A 105 9.99 -1.31 -5.85
CA ALA A 105 9.83 -0.19 -6.76
C ALA A 105 8.46 0.44 -6.50
N SER A 106 8.38 1.75 -6.35
CA SER A 106 7.14 2.46 -6.03
C SER A 106 7.08 3.83 -6.70
N TRP A 107 5.88 4.32 -6.95
CA TRP A 107 5.65 5.72 -7.24
C TRP A 107 5.34 6.46 -5.95
N ALA A 108 5.91 7.63 -5.79
CA ALA A 108 5.59 8.56 -4.72
C ALA A 108 4.97 9.83 -5.29
N THR A 109 3.93 10.35 -4.65
CA THR A 109 3.28 11.60 -5.02
C THR A 109 3.20 12.47 -3.78
N ILE A 110 3.75 13.69 -3.86
CA ILE A 110 3.71 14.67 -2.78
C ILE A 110 2.30 15.30 -2.74
N GLU A 111 1.80 15.58 -1.55
CA GLU A 111 0.53 16.27 -1.35
C GLU A 111 0.42 17.52 -2.24
N ASN A 112 -0.78 17.76 -2.79
CA ASN A 112 -1.08 18.85 -3.73
C ASN A 112 -0.28 18.81 -5.05
N SER A 113 0.38 17.70 -5.37
CA SER A 113 1.03 17.47 -6.65
C SER A 113 0.36 16.32 -7.39
N ASN A 114 0.30 16.42 -8.72
CA ASN A 114 -0.12 15.32 -9.59
C ASN A 114 1.07 14.55 -10.17
N GLN A 115 2.29 14.97 -9.85
CA GLN A 115 3.50 14.36 -10.39
C GLN A 115 3.88 13.11 -9.60
N LYS A 116 3.91 11.96 -10.27
CA LYS A 116 4.48 10.74 -9.75
C LYS A 116 6.01 10.78 -9.85
N ILE A 117 6.67 10.49 -8.75
CA ILE A 117 8.14 10.44 -8.63
C ILE A 117 8.55 8.99 -8.46
N GLU A 118 9.52 8.54 -9.25
CA GLU A 118 10.14 7.23 -9.10
C GLU A 118 10.78 7.09 -7.71
N SER A 119 10.52 6.00 -7.03
CA SER A 119 11.00 5.80 -5.66
C SER A 119 11.28 4.33 -5.35
N VAL A 120 12.07 4.10 -4.32
CA VAL A 120 12.24 2.80 -3.68
C VAL A 120 11.62 2.88 -2.29
N MET A 121 10.69 1.98 -2.00
CA MET A 121 10.05 1.86 -0.70
C MET A 121 10.64 0.66 0.06
N ASN A 122 11.03 0.87 1.29
CA ASN A 122 11.35 -0.17 2.26
C ASN A 122 10.18 -0.33 3.23
N LEU A 123 9.62 -1.51 3.31
CA LEU A 123 8.56 -1.88 4.24
C LEU A 123 9.10 -2.93 5.19
N GLY A 124 9.43 -2.51 6.41
CA GLY A 124 9.94 -3.38 7.47
C GLY A 124 8.86 -3.86 8.43
N SER A 125 9.20 -4.88 9.21
CA SER A 125 8.35 -5.37 10.31
C SER A 125 8.11 -4.28 11.35
N PRO A 126 7.01 -4.36 12.12
CA PRO A 126 6.89 -3.62 13.36
C PRO A 126 8.11 -3.89 14.25
N PRO A 127 8.56 -2.90 15.04
CA PRO A 127 9.69 -3.10 15.94
C PRO A 127 9.45 -4.29 16.89
N THR A 128 10.45 -5.16 17.04
CA THR A 128 10.37 -6.36 17.89
C THR A 128 10.02 -6.03 19.36
N ILE A 129 10.36 -4.81 19.82
CA ILE A 129 10.13 -4.34 21.19
C ILE A 129 8.66 -3.95 21.44
N ASN A 130 7.95 -3.50 20.37
CA ASN A 130 6.52 -3.18 20.45
C ASN A 130 5.82 -3.58 19.15
N PRO A 131 5.27 -4.80 19.07
CA PRO A 131 4.57 -5.29 17.87
C PRO A 131 3.29 -4.49 17.53
N LEU A 132 2.80 -3.67 18.46
CA LEU A 132 1.65 -2.78 18.25
C LEU A 132 2.03 -1.50 17.46
N LEU A 133 3.32 -1.20 17.32
CA LEU A 133 3.75 -0.12 16.46
C LEU A 133 3.59 -0.51 15.00
N PRO A 134 3.15 0.41 14.15
CA PRO A 134 3.01 0.15 12.73
C PRO A 134 4.34 -0.24 12.08
N SER A 135 4.27 -1.01 11.00
CA SER A 135 5.43 -1.33 10.16
C SER A 135 6.17 -0.05 9.76
N ALA A 136 7.51 -0.10 9.79
CA ALA A 136 8.32 1.01 9.34
C ALA A 136 8.23 1.13 7.81
N VAL A 137 7.77 2.27 7.32
CA VAL A 137 7.73 2.59 5.89
C VAL A 137 8.72 3.70 5.61
N GLU A 138 9.75 3.40 4.83
CA GLU A 138 10.75 4.36 4.40
C GLU A 138 10.74 4.48 2.88
N VAL A 139 10.76 5.71 2.36
CA VAL A 139 10.69 5.98 0.91
C VAL A 139 11.88 6.82 0.50
N HIS A 140 12.67 6.32 -0.45
CA HIS A 140 13.74 7.07 -1.12
C HIS A 140 13.25 7.54 -2.48
N LEU A 141 13.19 8.87 -2.69
CA LEU A 141 12.89 9.45 -4.00
C LEU A 141 14.11 9.37 -4.90
N ILE A 142 13.99 8.71 -6.06
CA ILE A 142 15.10 8.56 -7.00
C ILE A 142 15.39 9.88 -7.69
N ASN A 143 16.66 10.31 -7.67
CA ASN A 143 17.17 11.53 -8.33
C ASN A 143 16.41 12.82 -7.90
N LYS A 144 15.91 12.86 -6.69
CA LYS A 144 15.25 14.02 -6.10
C LYS A 144 15.80 14.26 -4.71
N ASP A 145 16.16 15.52 -4.45
CA ASP A 145 16.54 16.02 -3.12
C ASP A 145 15.51 17.09 -2.72
N ILE A 146 14.49 16.65 -1.99
CA ILE A 146 13.37 17.50 -1.56
C ILE A 146 13.18 17.29 -0.06
N ASP A 147 13.05 18.38 0.68
CA ASP A 147 12.62 18.29 2.07
C ASP A 147 11.13 17.94 2.12
N LEU A 148 10.86 16.73 2.59
CA LEU A 148 9.50 16.18 2.69
C LEU A 148 8.94 16.26 4.11
N TYR A 149 9.72 16.74 5.10
CA TYR A 149 9.29 16.70 6.50
C TYR A 149 7.95 17.42 6.73
N GLY A 150 7.03 16.76 7.39
CA GLY A 150 5.70 17.26 7.71
C GLY A 150 4.67 17.18 6.57
N LEU A 151 5.09 16.88 5.33
CA LEU A 151 4.18 16.71 4.19
C LEU A 151 3.52 15.33 4.19
N ASN A 152 2.39 15.19 3.50
CA ASN A 152 1.80 13.90 3.20
C ASN A 152 2.35 13.36 1.88
N LEU A 153 2.68 12.09 1.89
CA LEU A 153 3.18 11.36 0.73
C LEU A 153 2.24 10.19 0.42
N SER A 154 1.76 10.14 -0.82
CA SER A 154 1.05 8.97 -1.35
C SER A 154 2.06 8.02 -1.96
N VAL A 155 2.03 6.74 -1.58
CA VAL A 155 2.93 5.70 -2.09
C VAL A 155 2.13 4.61 -2.79
N GLU A 156 2.57 4.30 -4.00
CA GLU A 156 2.00 3.27 -4.87
C GLU A 156 3.07 2.22 -5.17
N PRO A 157 3.13 1.11 -4.41
CA PRO A 157 4.05 0.02 -4.70
C PRO A 157 3.70 -0.64 -6.03
N VAL A 158 4.71 -0.87 -6.86
CA VAL A 158 4.59 -1.41 -8.22
C VAL A 158 5.03 -2.86 -8.26
N GLU A 159 6.23 -3.14 -7.76
CA GLU A 159 6.82 -4.48 -7.80
C GLU A 159 7.76 -4.69 -6.62
N LYS A 160 7.74 -5.88 -6.03
CA LYS A 160 8.67 -6.27 -4.97
C LYS A 160 10.04 -6.61 -5.58
N LEU A 161 11.06 -5.86 -5.17
CA LEU A 161 12.44 -6.04 -5.61
C LEU A 161 13.12 -7.20 -4.85
N ARG A 162 12.88 -7.29 -3.54
CA ARG A 162 13.45 -8.31 -2.67
C ARG A 162 12.79 -8.35 -1.29
N SER A 163 13.08 -9.40 -0.54
CA SER A 163 12.77 -9.48 0.90
C SER A 163 13.78 -8.67 1.73
N GLN A 164 13.51 -8.53 3.03
CA GLN A 164 14.42 -7.87 3.98
C GLN A 164 15.76 -8.64 4.10
N ILE A 165 16.85 -7.87 4.24
CA ILE A 165 18.21 -8.40 4.42
C ILE A 165 18.85 -7.67 5.59
N LYS A 166 19.58 -8.42 6.43
CA LYS A 166 20.44 -7.84 7.46
C LYS A 166 21.81 -7.54 6.87
N PHE A 167 22.35 -6.36 7.12
CA PHE A 167 23.66 -5.94 6.64
C PHE A 167 24.67 -5.94 7.80
N LYS A 168 25.91 -6.36 7.52
CA LYS A 168 27.00 -6.39 8.51
C LYS A 168 27.62 -5.02 8.71
N ASN A 169 27.57 -4.16 7.70
CA ASN A 169 28.15 -2.81 7.74
C ASN A 169 27.40 -1.85 6.78
N ILE A 170 27.74 -0.58 6.88
CA ILE A 170 27.13 0.51 6.11
C ILE A 170 27.43 0.39 4.60
N ASP A 171 28.61 -0.08 4.23
CA ASP A 171 28.98 -0.23 2.82
C ASP A 171 28.11 -1.25 2.10
N GLN A 172 27.83 -2.39 2.76
CA GLN A 172 26.91 -3.39 2.22
C GLN A 172 25.51 -2.84 2.06
N LEU A 173 25.03 -2.07 3.02
CA LEU A 173 23.74 -1.39 2.95
C LEU A 173 23.70 -0.40 1.75
N SER A 174 24.68 0.48 1.64
CA SER A 174 24.75 1.47 0.56
C SER A 174 24.82 0.79 -0.82
N ASN A 175 25.64 -0.23 -0.98
CA ASN A 175 25.75 -1.00 -2.22
C ASN A 175 24.42 -1.68 -2.58
N GLN A 176 23.68 -2.18 -1.59
CA GLN A 176 22.38 -2.80 -1.84
C GLN A 176 21.33 -1.76 -2.23
N ILE A 177 21.28 -0.60 -1.58
CA ILE A 177 20.36 0.49 -1.94
C ILE A 177 20.61 0.93 -3.40
N LYS A 178 21.88 1.04 -3.81
CA LYS A 178 22.22 1.33 -5.21
C LYS A 178 21.65 0.28 -6.17
N LYS A 179 21.81 -1.02 -5.87
CA LYS A 179 21.23 -2.11 -6.67
C LYS A 179 19.70 -2.04 -6.72
N ASP A 180 19.05 -1.77 -5.59
CA ASP A 180 17.59 -1.65 -5.49
C ASP A 180 17.09 -0.49 -6.36
N ARG A 181 17.75 0.69 -6.30
CA ARG A 181 17.46 1.83 -7.17
C ARG A 181 17.60 1.46 -8.65
N ASP A 182 18.71 0.83 -9.04
CA ASP A 182 18.98 0.49 -10.43
C ASP A 182 17.95 -0.53 -10.97
N ASN A 183 17.52 -1.47 -10.13
CA ASN A 183 16.46 -2.43 -10.47
C ASN A 183 15.09 -1.73 -10.58
N ALA A 184 14.76 -0.82 -9.66
CA ALA A 184 13.54 -0.01 -9.75
C ALA A 184 13.49 0.79 -11.06
N LEU A 185 14.60 1.43 -11.45
CA LEU A 185 14.68 2.17 -12.71
C LEU A 185 14.45 1.28 -13.95
N LYS A 186 14.90 0.01 -13.94
CA LYS A 186 14.60 -0.94 -15.03
C LYS A 186 13.11 -1.22 -15.11
N ILE A 187 12.44 -1.41 -13.96
CA ILE A 187 11.00 -1.63 -13.88
C ILE A 187 10.25 -0.42 -14.44
N PHE A 188 10.56 0.80 -13.99
CA PHE A 188 9.89 2.02 -14.46
C PHE A 188 10.00 2.26 -15.96
N LYS A 189 11.11 1.83 -16.59
CA LYS A 189 11.25 1.89 -18.06
C LYS A 189 10.18 1.07 -18.79
N LEU A 190 9.66 0.00 -18.19
CA LEU A 190 8.59 -0.82 -18.76
C LEU A 190 7.22 -0.14 -18.68
N TYR A 191 7.03 0.76 -17.71
CA TYR A 191 5.78 1.51 -17.51
C TYR A 191 5.71 2.83 -18.30
N LYS A 192 6.82 3.27 -18.91
CA LYS A 192 6.89 4.48 -19.75
C LYS A 192 6.66 4.21 -21.23
N LYS A 193 6.52 2.94 -21.61
CA LYS A 193 6.16 2.51 -22.97
C LYS A 193 4.66 2.31 -23.09
#